data_fc9eab6145725ff372db8c8bdfd4758d
#
_entry.id   fc9eab6145725ff372db8c8bdfd4758d
#
_cell.length_a   1.000
_cell.length_b   1.000
_cell.length_c   1.000
_cell.angle_alpha   90.00
_cell.angle_beta   90.00
_cell.angle_gamma   90.00
#
_symmetry.space_group_name_H-M   'P 1'
#
loop_
_entity.id
_entity.type
_entity.pdbx_description
1 polymer ?
#
loop_
_entity_poly.entity_id
_entity_poly.type
_entity_poly.pdbx_seq_one_letter_code
_entity_poly.pdbx_strand_id
1 'polypeptide(L)'
;LKWKEFQDCEFEIVDIREGDGNRSGMAARVILKLDENRTFAAGVLGNVPYCIELLKNKDKYIGTQGTVIFQNYTPDGVPRFPKFKTVRNYE
;
A
#
# COMPACT_ATOMS: atom_id res chain seq x y z
N LEU A 1 24.83 16.14 -6.32
CA LEU A 1 23.57 15.57 -6.62
C LEU A 1 22.93 14.91 -5.44
N LYS A 2 21.73 15.26 -5.21
CA LYS A 2 21.05 14.70 -4.09
C LYS A 2 20.00 13.74 -4.50
N TRP A 3 20.01 12.59 -3.88
CA TRP A 3 18.97 11.63 -4.11
C TRP A 3 17.91 11.83 -3.09
N LYS A 4 16.70 11.80 -3.56
CA LYS A 4 15.64 11.72 -2.61
C LYS A 4 15.61 10.33 -2.12
N GLU A 5 15.82 10.18 -0.88
CA GLU A 5 15.76 8.85 -0.32
C GLU A 5 14.37 8.54 0.06
N PHE A 6 13.92 7.40 -0.38
CA PHE A 6 12.62 6.92 0.05
C PHE A 6 12.80 6.17 1.35
N GLN A 7 11.83 6.34 2.22
CA GLN A 7 11.77 5.59 3.46
C GLN A 7 10.80 4.47 3.29
N ASP A 8 11.03 3.36 3.96
CA ASP A 8 10.05 2.32 3.96
C ASP A 8 9.66 2.00 5.39
N CYS A 9 8.39 1.80 5.58
CA CYS A 9 7.82 1.49 6.88
C CYS A 9 6.74 0.47 6.69
N GLU A 10 6.36 -0.16 7.77
CA GLU A 10 5.32 -1.16 7.72
C GLU A 10 4.08 -0.61 8.37
N PHE A 11 2.95 -0.83 7.72
CA PHE A 11 1.67 -0.41 8.23
C PHE A 11 0.70 -1.56 8.09
N GLU A 12 -0.28 -1.61 8.95
CA GLU A 12 -1.28 -2.66 8.89
C GLU A 12 -2.22 -2.42 7.73
N ILE A 13 -2.47 -3.46 6.95
CA ILE A 13 -3.38 -3.38 5.83
C ILE A 13 -4.79 -3.50 6.36
N VAL A 14 -5.64 -2.52 6.07
CA VAL A 14 -7.02 -2.57 6.49
C VAL A 14 -7.97 -2.82 5.35
N ASP A 15 -7.55 -2.56 4.13
CA ASP A 15 -8.41 -2.84 2.99
C ASP A 15 -7.56 -2.82 1.73
N ILE A 16 -8.08 -3.43 0.68
CA ILE A 16 -7.45 -3.41 -0.63
C ILE A 16 -8.54 -3.04 -1.60
N ARG A 17 -8.30 -2.00 -2.39
CA ARG A 17 -9.30 -1.47 -3.29
C ARG A 17 -9.01 -1.84 -4.71
N GLU A 18 -10.06 -2.16 -5.41
CA GLU A 18 -9.98 -2.50 -6.82
C GLU A 18 -9.97 -1.23 -7.65
N GLY A 19 -9.28 -1.26 -8.77
CA GLY A 19 -9.28 -0.13 -9.67
C GLY A 19 -10.53 -0.08 -10.51
N ASP A 20 -10.69 1.04 -11.21
CA ASP A 20 -11.83 1.24 -12.08
C ASP A 20 -11.43 1.06 -13.53
N GLY A 21 -12.40 0.82 -14.36
CA GLY A 21 -12.17 0.75 -15.80
C GLY A 21 -11.18 -0.35 -16.13
N ASN A 22 -10.08 0.03 -16.73
CA ASN A 22 -9.09 -0.94 -17.17
C ASN A 22 -8.41 -1.67 -16.04
N ARG A 23 -8.57 -1.16 -14.82
CA ARG A 23 -7.96 -1.81 -13.67
C ARG A 23 -8.94 -2.62 -12.86
N SER A 24 -10.08 -2.84 -13.43
CA SER A 24 -11.07 -3.67 -12.80
C SER A 24 -10.52 -5.08 -12.63
N GLY A 25 -10.70 -5.65 -11.47
CA GLY A 25 -10.17 -6.98 -11.19
C GLY A 25 -8.74 -6.99 -10.69
N MET A 26 -8.15 -5.81 -10.51
CA MET A 26 -6.79 -5.70 -10.01
C MET A 26 -6.78 -4.74 -8.84
N ALA A 27 -5.92 -5.00 -7.89
CA ALA A 27 -5.75 -4.08 -6.78
C ALA A 27 -5.06 -2.82 -7.28
N ALA A 28 -5.71 -1.68 -7.07
CA ALA A 28 -5.14 -0.41 -7.47
C ALA A 28 -4.55 0.32 -6.28
N ARG A 29 -5.13 0.14 -5.12
CA ARG A 29 -4.67 0.81 -3.92
C ARG A 29 -4.80 -0.12 -2.74
N VAL A 30 -3.96 0.11 -1.77
CA VAL A 30 -4.04 -0.61 -0.51
C VAL A 30 -4.27 0.44 0.56
N ILE A 31 -5.28 0.23 1.38
CA ILE A 31 -5.58 1.13 2.47
C ILE A 31 -4.87 0.61 3.70
N LEU A 32 -4.06 1.47 4.28
CA LEU A 32 -3.25 1.09 5.41
C LEU A 32 -3.58 1.97 6.60
N LYS A 33 -3.36 1.44 7.77
CA LYS A 33 -3.67 2.15 8.99
C LYS A 33 -2.50 3.03 9.36
N LEU A 34 -2.75 4.33 9.41
CA LEU A 34 -1.71 5.28 9.78
C LEU A 34 -1.59 5.36 11.30
N ASP A 35 -2.73 5.53 11.96
CA ASP A 35 -2.76 5.47 13.43
C ASP A 35 -4.16 5.06 13.82
N GLU A 36 -4.49 5.23 15.08
CA GLU A 36 -5.73 4.66 15.59
C GLU A 36 -6.96 5.17 14.87
N ASN A 37 -6.91 6.39 14.38
CA ASN A 37 -8.09 6.99 13.79
C ASN A 37 -7.91 7.37 12.34
N ARG A 38 -6.76 7.10 11.76
CA ARG A 38 -6.50 7.56 10.41
C ARG A 38 -5.96 6.43 9.56
N THR A 39 -6.32 6.48 8.30
CA THR A 39 -5.80 5.54 7.32
C THR A 39 -5.34 6.34 6.11
N PHE A 40 -4.57 5.69 5.27
CA PHE A 40 -4.15 6.32 4.04
C PHE A 40 -4.10 5.26 2.95
N ALA A 41 -4.14 5.72 1.73
CA ALA A 41 -4.12 4.83 0.57
C ALA A 41 -2.76 4.91 -0.09
N ALA A 42 -2.24 3.79 -0.51
CA ALA A 42 -0.97 3.72 -1.23
C ALA A 42 -1.19 3.01 -2.55
N GLY A 43 -0.60 3.53 -3.60
CA GLY A 43 -0.66 2.85 -4.89
C GLY A 43 0.15 1.58 -4.83
N VAL A 44 -0.25 0.58 -5.58
CA VAL A 44 0.43 -0.70 -5.58
C VAL A 44 1.58 -0.65 -6.57
N LEU A 45 2.77 -0.99 -6.11
CA LEU A 45 3.90 -1.20 -6.97
C LEU A 45 3.91 -2.66 -7.33
N GLY A 46 3.89 -2.96 -8.59
CA GLY A 46 3.90 -4.33 -8.99
C GLY A 46 3.27 -4.47 -10.34
N ASN A 47 3.45 -5.61 -10.94
CA ASN A 47 2.89 -5.82 -12.25
C ASN A 47 1.47 -6.31 -12.13
N VAL A 48 0.85 -6.53 -13.27
CA VAL A 48 -0.55 -6.90 -13.32
C VAL A 48 -0.84 -8.19 -12.56
N PRO A 49 -0.07 -9.26 -12.75
CA PRO A 49 -0.36 -10.49 -12.03
C PRO A 49 -0.33 -10.32 -10.51
N TYR A 50 0.59 -9.50 -10.04
CA TYR A 50 0.69 -9.26 -8.61
C TYR A 50 -0.55 -8.51 -8.10
N CYS A 51 -1.01 -7.54 -8.86
CA CYS A 51 -2.18 -6.78 -8.45
C CYS A 51 -3.43 -7.65 -8.42
N ILE A 52 -3.54 -8.54 -9.38
CA ILE A 52 -4.67 -9.46 -9.41
C ILE A 52 -4.63 -10.36 -8.19
N GLU A 53 -3.46 -10.85 -7.88
CA GLU A 53 -3.33 -11.74 -6.75
C GLU A 53 -3.64 -11.02 -5.45
N LEU A 54 -3.22 -9.77 -5.31
CA LEU A 54 -3.52 -9.02 -4.12
C LEU A 54 -5.02 -8.90 -3.91
N LEU A 55 -5.74 -8.56 -4.95
CA LEU A 55 -7.17 -8.41 -4.84
C LEU A 55 -7.85 -9.73 -4.58
N LYS A 56 -7.37 -10.76 -5.22
CA LYS A 56 -7.97 -12.07 -5.09
C LYS A 56 -7.83 -12.60 -3.67
N ASN A 57 -6.72 -12.28 -3.04
CA ASN A 57 -6.45 -12.76 -1.70
C ASN A 57 -6.54 -11.65 -0.66
N LYS A 58 -7.34 -10.65 -0.93
CA LYS A 58 -7.34 -9.49 -0.05
C LYS A 58 -7.71 -9.86 1.38
N ASP A 59 -8.64 -10.78 1.56
CA ASP A 59 -9.04 -11.18 2.90
C ASP A 59 -7.87 -11.76 3.68
N LYS A 60 -6.95 -12.36 2.95
CA LYS A 60 -5.82 -12.97 3.57
C LYS A 60 -4.80 -11.92 3.99
N TYR A 61 -4.71 -10.85 3.23
CA TYR A 61 -3.73 -9.82 3.50
C TYR A 61 -4.25 -8.76 4.46
N ILE A 62 -5.54 -8.58 4.54
CA ILE A 62 -6.09 -7.61 5.48
C ILE A 62 -5.78 -8.09 6.89
N GLY A 63 -5.21 -7.21 7.68
CA GLY A 63 -4.79 -7.55 9.03
C GLY A 63 -3.32 -7.89 9.13
N THR A 64 -2.64 -8.04 7.99
CA THR A 64 -1.19 -8.24 8.01
C THR A 64 -0.52 -6.91 7.77
N GLN A 65 0.78 -6.91 7.83
CA GLN A 65 1.52 -5.69 7.63
C GLN A 65 2.09 -5.65 6.23
N GLY A 66 2.03 -4.48 5.63
CA GLY A 66 2.60 -4.28 4.33
C GLY A 66 3.67 -3.21 4.39
N THR A 67 4.65 -3.34 3.52
CA THR A 67 5.73 -2.37 3.43
C THR A 67 5.35 -1.28 2.45
N VAL A 68 5.48 -0.04 2.88
CA VAL A 68 5.14 1.13 2.08
C VAL A 68 6.38 1.97 1.94
N ILE A 69 6.63 2.42 0.73
CA ILE A 69 7.74 3.33 0.44
C ILE A 69 7.16 4.72 0.25
N PHE A 70 7.76 5.71 0.86
CA PHE A 70 7.30 7.08 0.70
C PHE A 70 8.48 8.02 0.85
N GLN A 71 8.30 9.26 0.39
CA GLN A 71 9.40 10.22 0.44
C GLN A 71 9.53 10.87 1.81
N ASN A 72 8.45 11.42 2.30
CA ASN A 72 8.47 12.06 3.61
C ASN A 72 7.04 12.19 4.07
N TYR A 73 6.86 12.83 5.21
CA TYR A 73 5.53 13.03 5.74
C TYR A 73 5.05 14.42 5.37
N THR A 74 3.76 14.54 5.16
CA THR A 74 3.14 15.83 4.99
C THR A 74 3.05 16.49 6.36
N PRO A 75 2.69 17.78 6.41
CA PRO A 75 2.49 18.44 7.71
C PRO A 75 1.44 17.76 8.58
N ASP A 76 0.54 17.03 7.96
CA ASP A 76 -0.46 16.29 8.72
C ASP A 76 0.05 14.97 9.26
N GLY A 77 1.28 14.62 8.93
CA GLY A 77 1.83 13.37 9.40
C GLY A 77 1.47 12.17 8.54
N VAL A 78 1.03 12.42 7.33
CA VAL A 78 0.65 11.35 6.41
C VAL A 78 1.79 11.13 5.42
N PRO A 79 2.12 9.88 5.11
CA PRO A 79 3.18 9.63 4.13
C PRO A 79 2.87 10.28 2.79
N ARG A 80 3.88 10.87 2.20
CA ARG A 80 3.73 11.58 0.94
C ARG A 80 4.14 10.67 -0.21
N PHE A 81 3.32 10.61 -1.24
CA PHE A 81 3.54 9.75 -2.40
C PHE A 81 3.78 8.31 -1.97
N PRO A 82 2.88 7.75 -1.16
CA PRO A 82 3.12 6.39 -0.67
C PRO A 82 2.89 5.37 -1.76
N LYS A 83 3.72 4.35 -1.75
CA LYS A 83 3.59 3.24 -2.68
C LYS A 83 3.67 1.95 -1.90
N PHE A 84 2.72 1.07 -2.13
CA PHE A 84 2.72 -0.22 -1.47
C PHE A 84 3.71 -1.13 -2.17
N LYS A 85 4.69 -1.61 -1.45
CA LYS A 85 5.74 -2.41 -2.03
C LYS A 85 5.41 -3.89 -1.98
N THR A 86 5.13 -4.40 -0.82
CA THR A 86 4.86 -5.82 -0.68
C THR A 86 4.23 -6.09 0.67
N VAL A 87 3.67 -7.28 0.83
CA VAL A 87 3.14 -7.71 2.11
C VAL A 87 4.28 -8.33 2.89
N ARG A 88 4.41 -7.91 4.13
CA ARG A 88 5.42 -8.47 4.95
C ARG A 88 4.86 -9.69 5.65
N ASN A 89 4.77 -10.76 4.94
CA ASN A 89 4.22 -11.96 5.51
C ASN A 89 4.98 -13.10 4.97
N TYR A 90 5.72 -13.75 5.77
CA TYR A 90 6.47 -14.81 5.31
C TYR A 90 5.90 -16.05 5.64
N GLU A 91 5.38 -16.37 6.06
CA GLU A 91 5.09 -17.60 6.40
C GLU A 91 4.87 -18.24 5.90
#